data_20172fef752363c31e3cf84f5751dbe1
#
_entry.id   20172fef752363c31e3cf84f5751dbe1
#
_cell.length_a   1.000
_cell.length_b   1.000
_cell.length_c   1.000
_cell.angle_alpha   90.00
_cell.angle_beta   90.00
_cell.angle_gamma   90.00
#
_symmetry.space_group_name_H-M   'P 1'
#
loop_
_entity.id
_entity.type
_entity.pdbx_description
1 polymer ?
#
loop_
_entity_poly.entity_id
_entity_poly.type
_entity_poly.pdbx_seq_one_letter_code
_entity_poly.pdbx_strand_id
1 'polypeptide(L)'
;MQLTVLGLNHRTAPVEIRERFNFSNDRVASILRRLRNYDNIPEAMLLSTCNRTELYMVIENPHEAIPFIKSLLKHLAGEHYQSDYFYNLNGTNCVKHLFRVASSLDSLIVGEGQILSQIKNAYQIARNNGMTDTILNTIMNKAIAVGKRVRTETKIAYSSESVSSAAVDLAIIILGDLSKAQILVVGAGHMSELTAQHLLDKGAQTICVSNRHYERAQNLAGKFHGTAIPYRAMFEHAADADIIITSTGAPHYVLTVENLGPLLPKRNGRPLILIDIAVPRDVDPRLADVDGVTIYNIDDLEGVVDTNKNFREKEAHVAEQIISEEIGALKERLRYYTMRPVMVQLHDKMNFLRQKVLKKAFIKMPELTDHEKRIIDLMTQRLEHKFLREPMKAMNAVAGTAEEERYKKMMCDLFLLNETGEEFGDESKIDDWD
;
A
#
# COMPACT_ATOMS: atom_id res chain seq x y z
N MET A 1 15.53 -13.80 6.09
CA MET A 1 14.53 -12.93 5.39
C MET A 1 13.92 -11.92 6.34
N GLN A 2 13.84 -10.64 5.98
CA GLN A 2 13.32 -9.56 6.81
C GLN A 2 12.27 -8.75 6.05
N LEU A 3 11.09 -8.57 6.65
CA LEU A 3 10.10 -7.62 6.12
C LEU A 3 10.52 -6.20 6.45
N THR A 4 10.51 -5.34 5.45
CA THR A 4 10.96 -3.94 5.56
C THR A 4 10.05 -3.03 4.75
N VAL A 5 9.77 -1.83 5.23
CA VAL A 5 9.23 -0.72 4.46
C VAL A 5 10.21 0.44 4.44
N LEU A 6 10.49 0.94 3.27
CA LEU A 6 11.18 2.20 3.06
C LEU A 6 10.24 3.16 2.34
N GLY A 7 9.97 4.30 2.92
CA GLY A 7 8.97 5.21 2.38
C GLY A 7 9.05 6.63 2.91
N LEU A 8 8.27 7.49 2.28
CA LEU A 8 8.00 8.86 2.71
C LEU A 8 6.48 9.09 2.76
N ASN A 9 6.05 10.02 3.60
CA ASN A 9 4.64 10.40 3.70
C ASN A 9 4.49 11.90 4.02
N HIS A 10 3.24 12.37 4.16
CA HIS A 10 2.91 13.76 4.46
C HIS A 10 3.54 14.31 5.76
N ARG A 11 3.93 13.45 6.71
CA ARG A 11 4.60 13.85 7.96
C ARG A 11 6.10 14.00 7.81
N THR A 12 6.70 13.28 6.86
CA THR A 12 8.16 13.26 6.69
C THR A 12 8.63 14.10 5.51
N ALA A 13 7.76 14.37 4.54
CA ALA A 13 8.12 15.11 3.33
C ALA A 13 7.00 16.07 2.91
N PRO A 14 7.34 17.34 2.58
CA PRO A 14 6.39 18.30 2.06
C PRO A 14 5.88 17.91 0.67
N VAL A 15 4.80 18.55 0.21
CA VAL A 15 4.12 18.20 -1.05
C VAL A 15 5.05 18.26 -2.26
N GLU A 16 5.99 19.22 -2.29
CA GLU A 16 6.98 19.41 -3.36
C GLU A 16 7.88 18.21 -3.57
N ILE A 17 8.15 17.47 -2.51
CA ILE A 17 8.95 16.23 -2.55
C ILE A 17 8.04 15.07 -2.87
N ARG A 18 6.86 14.96 -2.25
CA ARG A 18 5.92 13.85 -2.45
C ARG A 18 5.45 13.74 -3.91
N GLU A 19 5.19 14.87 -4.58
CA GLU A 19 4.74 14.88 -5.98
C GLU A 19 5.75 14.26 -6.94
N ARG A 20 7.06 14.28 -6.62
CA ARG A 20 8.12 13.65 -7.43
C ARG A 20 8.14 12.13 -7.29
N PHE A 21 7.59 11.62 -6.20
CA PHE A 21 7.46 10.20 -5.92
C PHE A 21 6.05 9.66 -6.17
N ASN A 22 5.14 10.49 -6.69
CA ASN A 22 3.82 10.04 -7.10
C ASN A 22 3.91 9.33 -8.45
N PHE A 23 3.92 8.00 -8.41
CA PHE A 23 4.08 7.15 -9.57
C PHE A 23 2.75 6.64 -10.12
N SER A 24 2.55 6.74 -11.42
CA SER A 24 1.45 6.06 -12.10
C SER A 24 1.56 4.53 -11.98
N ASN A 25 0.45 3.81 -12.17
CA ASN A 25 0.43 2.35 -12.12
C ASN A 25 1.46 1.71 -13.07
N ASP A 26 1.63 2.26 -14.28
CA ASP A 26 2.62 1.77 -15.26
C ASP A 26 4.07 1.98 -14.77
N ARG A 27 4.31 3.11 -14.10
CA ARG A 27 5.63 3.38 -13.52
C ARG A 27 5.91 2.47 -12.33
N VAL A 28 4.91 2.24 -11.46
CA VAL A 28 4.98 1.26 -10.37
C VAL A 28 5.33 -0.13 -10.92
N ALA A 29 4.62 -0.61 -11.93
CA ALA A 29 4.89 -1.89 -12.57
C ALA A 29 6.32 -1.96 -13.16
N SER A 30 6.80 -0.87 -13.78
CA SER A 30 8.16 -0.78 -14.30
C SER A 30 9.23 -0.88 -13.20
N ILE A 31 9.02 -0.21 -12.06
CA ILE A 31 9.93 -0.27 -10.91
C ILE A 31 9.96 -1.70 -10.34
N LEU A 32 8.82 -2.33 -10.16
CA LEU A 32 8.71 -3.70 -9.64
C LEU A 32 9.41 -4.71 -10.55
N ARG A 33 9.26 -4.60 -11.89
CA ARG A 33 9.99 -5.45 -12.84
C ARG A 33 11.52 -5.29 -12.75
N ARG A 34 12.00 -4.09 -12.44
CA ARG A 34 13.46 -3.86 -12.20
C ARG A 34 13.92 -4.53 -10.91
N LEU A 35 13.11 -4.44 -9.84
CA LEU A 35 13.41 -5.09 -8.56
C LEU A 35 13.44 -6.62 -8.67
N ARG A 36 12.62 -7.21 -9.54
CA ARG A 36 12.57 -8.65 -9.77
C ARG A 36 13.91 -9.26 -10.21
N ASN A 37 14.77 -8.46 -10.83
CA ASN A 37 16.10 -8.90 -11.26
C ASN A 37 17.16 -8.81 -10.14
N TYR A 38 16.73 -8.55 -8.91
CA TYR A 38 17.64 -8.41 -7.78
C TYR A 38 17.31 -9.46 -6.72
N ASP A 39 18.11 -10.52 -6.66
CA ASP A 39 17.86 -11.74 -5.88
C ASP A 39 17.63 -11.48 -4.39
N ASN A 40 18.30 -10.46 -3.81
CA ASN A 40 18.13 -10.08 -2.41
C ASN A 40 16.75 -9.48 -2.05
N ILE A 41 15.85 -9.28 -3.04
CA ILE A 41 14.50 -8.75 -2.82
C ILE A 41 13.49 -9.67 -3.53
N PRO A 42 13.20 -10.87 -2.97
CA PRO A 42 12.30 -11.83 -3.60
C PRO A 42 10.85 -11.35 -3.69
N GLU A 43 10.41 -10.50 -2.75
CA GLU A 43 9.05 -9.97 -2.75
C GLU A 43 9.06 -8.45 -2.53
N ALA A 44 8.25 -7.72 -3.30
CA ALA A 44 8.08 -6.27 -3.14
C ALA A 44 6.71 -5.78 -3.61
N MET A 45 6.20 -4.75 -2.92
CA MET A 45 5.01 -3.99 -3.30
C MET A 45 5.30 -2.50 -3.14
N LEU A 46 4.97 -1.70 -4.14
CA LEU A 46 5.10 -0.24 -4.10
C LEU A 46 3.71 0.40 -4.00
N LEU A 47 3.42 1.01 -2.86
CA LEU A 47 2.25 1.84 -2.64
C LEU A 47 2.61 3.29 -2.97
N SER A 48 1.95 3.88 -3.96
CA SER A 48 2.12 5.27 -4.34
C SER A 48 0.76 5.97 -4.39
N THR A 49 0.62 7.04 -3.60
CA THR A 49 -0.59 7.86 -3.47
C THR A 49 -0.20 9.34 -3.39
N CYS A 50 -1.18 10.25 -3.30
CA CYS A 50 -0.89 11.67 -3.08
C CYS A 50 -0.17 11.96 -1.75
N ASN A 51 -0.38 11.11 -0.72
CA ASN A 51 0.11 11.37 0.64
C ASN A 51 1.28 10.48 1.07
N ARG A 52 1.63 9.43 0.30
CA ARG A 52 2.73 8.53 0.62
C ARG A 52 3.26 7.76 -0.57
N THR A 53 4.53 7.45 -0.51
CA THR A 53 5.16 6.45 -1.38
C THR A 53 5.98 5.51 -0.50
N GLU A 54 5.60 4.25 -0.48
CA GLU A 54 6.11 3.23 0.42
C GLU A 54 6.44 1.96 -0.35
N LEU A 55 7.69 1.53 -0.28
CA LEU A 55 8.15 0.26 -0.84
C LEU A 55 8.24 -0.78 0.29
N TYR A 56 7.30 -1.71 0.30
CA TYR A 56 7.28 -2.87 1.19
C TYR A 56 8.03 -4.01 0.53
N MET A 57 8.94 -4.64 1.26
CA MET A 57 9.85 -5.66 0.71
C MET A 57 10.11 -6.79 1.70
N VAL A 58 10.30 -7.97 1.18
CA VAL A 58 10.99 -9.05 1.87
C VAL A 58 12.44 -9.02 1.41
N ILE A 59 13.38 -8.91 2.35
CA ILE A 59 14.81 -8.74 2.07
C ILE A 59 15.56 -9.92 2.67
N GLU A 60 16.47 -10.54 1.90
CA GLU A 60 17.34 -11.61 2.41
C GLU A 60 18.56 -11.04 3.13
N ASN A 61 19.30 -10.16 2.48
CA ASN A 61 20.46 -9.49 3.04
C ASN A 61 20.23 -7.95 3.12
N PRO A 62 19.85 -7.41 4.30
CA PRO A 62 19.61 -5.97 4.46
C PRO A 62 20.83 -5.09 4.18
N HIS A 63 22.06 -5.59 4.44
CA HIS A 63 23.29 -4.81 4.22
C HIS A 63 23.54 -4.50 2.73
N GLU A 64 23.08 -5.34 1.84
CA GLU A 64 23.19 -5.13 0.39
C GLU A 64 21.95 -4.47 -0.19
N ALA A 65 20.75 -4.92 0.22
CA ALA A 65 19.49 -4.46 -0.35
C ALA A 65 19.20 -2.98 -0.02
N ILE A 66 19.43 -2.52 1.21
CA ILE A 66 19.10 -1.14 1.61
C ILE A 66 19.92 -0.10 0.84
N PRO A 67 21.26 -0.22 0.65
CA PRO A 67 22.03 0.69 -0.18
C PRO A 67 21.55 0.71 -1.64
N PHE A 68 21.23 -0.46 -2.21
CA PHE A 68 20.69 -0.56 -3.57
C PHE A 68 19.37 0.21 -3.71
N ILE A 69 18.44 0.04 -2.78
CA ILE A 69 17.14 0.73 -2.82
C ILE A 69 17.30 2.24 -2.63
N LYS A 70 18.18 2.68 -1.72
CA LYS A 70 18.51 4.10 -1.57
C LYS A 70 19.07 4.70 -2.86
N SER A 71 19.94 3.96 -3.56
CA SER A 71 20.45 4.35 -4.87
C SER A 71 19.35 4.44 -5.92
N LEU A 72 18.42 3.47 -5.94
CA LEU A 72 17.25 3.50 -6.83
C LEU A 72 16.36 4.71 -6.55
N LEU A 73 16.05 5.00 -5.30
CA LEU A 73 15.26 6.17 -4.90
C LEU A 73 15.96 7.48 -5.27
N LYS A 74 17.28 7.57 -5.07
CA LYS A 74 18.08 8.71 -5.50
C LYS A 74 18.01 8.90 -7.02
N HIS A 75 18.08 7.81 -7.79
CA HIS A 75 17.93 7.87 -9.25
C HIS A 75 16.52 8.36 -9.66
N LEU A 76 15.48 7.96 -8.93
CA LEU A 76 14.10 8.36 -9.21
C LEU A 76 13.82 9.83 -8.85
N ALA A 77 14.43 10.34 -7.78
CA ALA A 77 14.23 11.70 -7.25
C ALA A 77 15.19 12.74 -7.83
N GLY A 78 16.32 12.29 -8.41
CA GLY A 78 17.37 13.19 -8.90
C GLY A 78 18.02 14.01 -7.76
N GLU A 79 18.25 15.31 -8.00
CA GLU A 79 18.90 16.21 -7.06
C GLU A 79 18.08 16.50 -5.79
N HIS A 80 16.78 16.17 -5.79
CA HIS A 80 15.87 16.41 -4.67
C HIS A 80 15.83 15.28 -3.64
N TYR A 81 16.66 14.25 -3.82
CA TYR A 81 16.76 13.16 -2.84
C TYR A 81 17.43 13.65 -1.56
N GLN A 82 16.71 13.59 -0.45
CA GLN A 82 17.24 13.77 0.90
C GLN A 82 16.84 12.56 1.73
N SER A 83 17.83 11.94 2.38
CA SER A 83 17.62 10.72 3.18
C SER A 83 16.63 10.92 4.32
N ASP A 84 16.56 12.13 4.86
CA ASP A 84 15.80 12.48 6.07
C ASP A 84 14.29 12.49 5.83
N TYR A 85 13.85 12.55 4.57
CA TYR A 85 12.44 12.39 4.22
C TYR A 85 11.98 10.94 4.28
N PHE A 86 12.90 9.98 4.30
CA PHE A 86 12.58 8.56 4.24
C PHE A 86 12.69 7.88 5.59
N TYR A 87 11.62 7.24 6.02
CA TYR A 87 11.66 6.31 7.15
C TYR A 87 11.90 4.88 6.68
N ASN A 88 12.51 4.10 7.56
CA ASN A 88 12.75 2.67 7.39
C ASN A 88 12.23 1.93 8.61
N LEU A 89 11.22 1.05 8.42
CA LEU A 89 10.64 0.24 9.48
C LEU A 89 10.78 -1.24 9.14
N ASN A 90 11.16 -2.03 10.13
CA ASN A 90 11.48 -3.44 9.95
C ASN A 90 10.59 -4.34 10.80
N GLY A 91 10.39 -5.57 10.34
CA GLY A 91 9.72 -6.64 11.09
C GLY A 91 8.34 -6.24 11.60
N THR A 92 8.11 -6.38 12.90
CA THR A 92 6.83 -6.04 13.54
C THR A 92 6.42 -4.58 13.36
N ASN A 93 7.39 -3.64 13.36
CA ASN A 93 7.09 -2.22 13.15
C ASN A 93 6.61 -1.95 11.72
N CYS A 94 7.16 -2.65 10.72
CA CYS A 94 6.68 -2.60 9.35
C CYS A 94 5.23 -3.11 9.25
N VAL A 95 4.92 -4.26 9.87
CA VAL A 95 3.55 -4.81 9.91
C VAL A 95 2.59 -3.85 10.60
N LYS A 96 2.98 -3.32 11.77
CA LYS A 96 2.15 -2.36 12.51
C LYS A 96 1.85 -1.13 11.67
N HIS A 97 2.86 -0.59 11.00
CA HIS A 97 2.71 0.56 10.10
C HIS A 97 1.74 0.23 8.96
N LEU A 98 1.92 -0.89 8.26
CA LEU A 98 1.01 -1.30 7.19
C LEU A 98 -0.45 -1.44 7.66
N PHE A 99 -0.67 -2.01 8.85
CA PHE A 99 -2.02 -2.16 9.41
C PHE A 99 -2.62 -0.80 9.76
N ARG A 100 -1.84 0.14 10.31
CA ARG A 100 -2.27 1.52 10.55
C ARG A 100 -2.65 2.24 9.25
N VAL A 101 -1.83 2.07 8.19
CA VAL A 101 -2.11 2.62 6.86
C VAL A 101 -3.40 2.00 6.29
N ALA A 102 -3.54 0.68 6.33
CA ALA A 102 -4.74 -0.02 5.83
C ALA A 102 -6.01 0.35 6.58
N SER A 103 -5.88 0.75 7.86
CA SER A 103 -6.97 1.20 8.73
C SER A 103 -7.20 2.71 8.68
N SER A 104 -6.50 3.43 7.80
CA SER A 104 -6.57 4.90 7.68
C SER A 104 -6.19 5.68 8.95
N LEU A 105 -5.45 5.07 9.88
CA LEU A 105 -4.94 5.72 11.10
C LEU A 105 -3.71 6.59 10.85
N ASP A 106 -3.02 6.33 9.75
CA ASP A 106 -1.84 7.07 9.32
C ASP A 106 -2.10 7.92 8.06
N SER A 107 -3.36 8.16 7.71
CA SER A 107 -3.75 9.06 6.62
C SER A 107 -3.71 10.51 7.07
N LEU A 108 -3.58 11.46 6.11
CA LEU A 108 -3.66 12.91 6.37
C LEU A 108 -4.98 13.22 7.11
N ILE A 109 -6.06 12.63 6.64
CA ILE A 109 -7.36 12.66 7.30
C ILE A 109 -7.65 11.26 7.81
N VAL A 110 -7.65 11.11 9.14
CA VAL A 110 -7.88 9.83 9.81
C VAL A 110 -9.28 9.30 9.44
N GLY A 111 -9.34 8.06 8.97
CA GLY A 111 -10.59 7.41 8.56
C GLY A 111 -10.91 7.49 7.06
N GLU A 112 -10.07 8.15 6.24
CA GLU A 112 -10.27 8.27 4.79
C GLU A 112 -10.46 6.90 4.11
N GLY A 113 -11.55 6.79 3.32
CA GLY A 113 -11.95 5.52 2.72
C GLY A 113 -11.08 4.99 1.60
N GLN A 114 -10.30 5.84 0.95
CA GLN A 114 -9.63 5.52 -0.30
C GLN A 114 -8.38 4.65 -0.13
N ILE A 115 -7.65 4.80 0.97
CA ILE A 115 -6.35 4.14 1.18
C ILE A 115 -6.44 2.61 1.09
N LEU A 116 -7.51 2.00 1.60
CA LEU A 116 -7.67 0.54 1.53
C LEU A 116 -7.82 0.05 0.08
N SER A 117 -8.47 0.83 -0.78
CA SER A 117 -8.59 0.54 -2.21
C SER A 117 -7.27 0.73 -2.94
N GLN A 118 -6.49 1.75 -2.55
CA GLN A 118 -5.14 2.00 -3.10
C GLN A 118 -4.17 0.86 -2.72
N ILE A 119 -4.22 0.37 -1.48
CA ILE A 119 -3.44 -0.80 -1.04
C ILE A 119 -3.80 -2.04 -1.87
N LYS A 120 -5.10 -2.32 -2.08
CA LYS A 120 -5.54 -3.45 -2.90
C LYS A 120 -5.03 -3.35 -4.34
N ASN A 121 -5.07 -2.15 -4.92
CA ASN A 121 -4.55 -1.91 -6.27
C ASN A 121 -3.04 -2.12 -6.34
N ALA A 122 -2.27 -1.54 -5.42
CA ALA A 122 -0.82 -1.71 -5.34
C ALA A 122 -0.43 -3.19 -5.18
N TYR A 123 -1.14 -3.93 -4.32
CA TYR A 123 -0.95 -5.36 -4.14
C TYR A 123 -1.28 -6.16 -5.43
N GLN A 124 -2.35 -5.81 -6.13
CA GLN A 124 -2.68 -6.46 -7.40
C GLN A 124 -1.62 -6.20 -8.47
N ILE A 125 -1.07 -4.98 -8.55
CA ILE A 125 0.03 -4.65 -9.47
C ILE A 125 1.27 -5.49 -9.14
N ALA A 126 1.62 -5.62 -7.85
CA ALA A 126 2.75 -6.43 -7.41
C ALA A 126 2.57 -7.92 -7.80
N ARG A 127 1.39 -8.49 -7.57
CA ARG A 127 1.03 -9.86 -7.97
C ARG A 127 1.16 -10.07 -9.48
N ASN A 128 0.60 -9.15 -10.26
CA ASN A 128 0.62 -9.25 -11.73
C ASN A 128 2.04 -9.17 -12.31
N ASN A 129 2.99 -8.57 -11.57
CA ASN A 129 4.40 -8.51 -11.97
C ASN A 129 5.27 -9.61 -11.33
N GLY A 130 4.68 -10.59 -10.62
CA GLY A 130 5.38 -11.71 -10.01
C GLY A 130 6.32 -11.30 -8.86
N MET A 131 5.95 -10.22 -8.14
CA MET A 131 6.73 -9.68 -7.01
C MET A 131 6.11 -9.99 -5.65
N THR A 132 5.22 -10.99 -5.58
CA THR A 132 4.65 -11.44 -4.32
C THR A 132 4.66 -12.95 -4.23
N ASP A 133 5.07 -13.47 -3.08
CA ASP A 133 5.01 -14.87 -2.73
C ASP A 133 4.38 -15.03 -1.34
N THR A 134 4.69 -16.08 -0.63
CA THR A 134 4.04 -16.54 0.60
C THR A 134 4.00 -15.48 1.70
N ILE A 135 5.10 -14.75 1.94
CA ILE A 135 5.21 -13.80 3.05
C ILE A 135 4.37 -12.56 2.76
N LEU A 136 4.62 -11.89 1.65
CA LEU A 136 3.92 -10.65 1.31
C LEU A 136 2.42 -10.91 1.04
N ASN A 137 2.07 -12.05 0.39
CA ASN A 137 0.67 -12.45 0.20
C ASN A 137 -0.04 -12.63 1.55
N THR A 138 0.60 -13.27 2.53
CA THR A 138 0.02 -13.48 3.86
C THR A 138 -0.20 -12.15 4.58
N ILE A 139 0.80 -11.27 4.55
CA ILE A 139 0.77 -9.98 5.24
C ILE A 139 -0.25 -9.04 4.59
N MET A 140 -0.29 -8.96 3.26
CA MET A 140 -1.20 -8.08 2.53
C MET A 140 -2.67 -8.51 2.68
N ASN A 141 -2.96 -9.81 2.59
CA ASN A 141 -4.31 -10.32 2.84
C ASN A 141 -4.76 -10.00 4.29
N LYS A 142 -3.84 -10.13 5.25
CA LYS A 142 -4.11 -9.78 6.64
C LYS A 142 -4.34 -8.28 6.82
N ALA A 143 -3.50 -7.42 6.22
CA ALA A 143 -3.65 -5.97 6.25
C ALA A 143 -5.00 -5.51 5.70
N ILE A 144 -5.43 -6.09 4.57
CA ILE A 144 -6.76 -5.81 3.99
C ILE A 144 -7.89 -6.27 4.94
N ALA A 145 -7.74 -7.42 5.60
CA ALA A 145 -8.73 -7.91 6.57
C ALA A 145 -8.80 -7.00 7.80
N VAL A 146 -7.64 -6.57 8.33
CA VAL A 146 -7.55 -5.64 9.47
C VAL A 146 -8.19 -4.30 9.12
N GLY A 147 -7.85 -3.71 7.97
CA GLY A 147 -8.46 -2.46 7.52
C GLY A 147 -9.98 -2.55 7.40
N LYS A 148 -10.52 -3.69 6.92
CA LYS A 148 -11.98 -3.93 6.90
C LYS A 148 -12.56 -4.08 8.32
N ARG A 149 -11.90 -4.85 9.19
CA ARG A 149 -12.32 -5.09 10.57
C ARG A 149 -12.41 -3.76 11.34
N VAL A 150 -11.35 -2.95 11.30
CA VAL A 150 -11.32 -1.63 11.95
C VAL A 150 -12.46 -0.76 11.46
N ARG A 151 -12.71 -0.70 10.15
CA ARG A 151 -13.83 0.10 9.59
C ARG A 151 -15.21 -0.37 9.99
N THR A 152 -15.36 -1.67 10.28
CA THR A 152 -16.66 -2.25 10.68
C THR A 152 -16.88 -2.15 12.20
N GLU A 153 -15.82 -2.36 12.99
CA GLU A 153 -15.90 -2.43 14.46
C GLU A 153 -15.68 -1.07 15.13
N THR A 154 -15.22 -0.04 14.38
CA THR A 154 -15.06 1.33 14.88
C THR A 154 -15.86 2.31 14.03
N LYS A 155 -16.12 3.49 14.59
CA LYS A 155 -16.77 4.59 13.88
C LYS A 155 -15.76 5.50 13.14
N ILE A 156 -14.51 5.06 13.00
CA ILE A 156 -13.45 5.88 12.40
C ILE A 156 -13.78 6.29 10.96
N ALA A 157 -14.48 5.43 10.21
CA ALA A 157 -14.90 5.70 8.83
C ALA A 157 -16.12 6.63 8.74
N TYR A 158 -16.91 6.78 9.80
CA TYR A 158 -18.11 7.62 9.83
C TYR A 158 -17.79 9.10 10.08
N SER A 159 -16.64 9.38 10.67
CA SER A 159 -16.15 10.74 10.94
C SER A 159 -15.14 11.23 9.91
N SER A 160 -14.97 10.46 8.83
CA SER A 160 -13.99 10.81 7.78
C SER A 160 -14.52 11.96 6.93
N GLU A 161 -14.21 13.16 7.35
CA GLU A 161 -14.11 14.25 6.40
C GLU A 161 -13.03 13.84 5.39
N SER A 162 -13.35 13.94 4.10
CA SER A 162 -12.37 13.71 3.05
C SER A 162 -11.56 15.00 2.83
N VAL A 163 -10.43 14.91 2.15
CA VAL A 163 -9.70 16.10 1.65
C VAL A 163 -10.68 17.04 0.93
N SER A 164 -11.64 16.48 0.19
CA SER A 164 -12.69 17.24 -0.50
C SER A 164 -13.62 17.98 0.47
N SER A 165 -13.99 17.39 1.61
CA SER A 165 -14.79 18.05 2.64
C SER A 165 -13.99 19.16 3.31
N ALA A 166 -12.74 18.91 3.67
CA ALA A 166 -11.86 19.90 4.28
C ALA A 166 -11.65 21.13 3.37
N ALA A 167 -11.51 20.89 2.06
CA ALA A 167 -11.40 21.98 1.07
C ALA A 167 -12.67 22.85 1.06
N VAL A 168 -13.85 22.24 1.19
CA VAL A 168 -15.13 22.96 1.23
C VAL A 168 -15.31 23.69 2.56
N ASP A 169 -14.95 23.09 3.69
CA ASP A 169 -15.01 23.73 5.00
C ASP A 169 -14.03 24.92 5.07
N LEU A 170 -12.85 24.82 4.46
CA LEU A 170 -11.95 25.96 4.29
C LEU A 170 -12.61 27.07 3.46
N ALA A 171 -13.26 26.71 2.35
CA ALA A 171 -13.99 27.67 1.53
C ALA A 171 -15.07 28.43 2.34
N ILE A 172 -15.80 27.74 3.23
CA ILE A 172 -16.79 28.34 4.13
C ILE A 172 -16.13 29.26 5.15
N ILE A 173 -15.02 28.84 5.75
CA ILE A 173 -14.28 29.68 6.72
C ILE A 173 -13.88 31.01 6.09
N ILE A 174 -13.48 31.00 4.82
CA ILE A 174 -12.98 32.19 4.14
C ILE A 174 -14.11 33.07 3.61
N LEU A 175 -15.12 32.48 2.96
CA LEU A 175 -16.21 33.22 2.31
C LEU A 175 -17.45 33.42 3.20
N GLY A 176 -17.64 32.57 4.20
CA GLY A 176 -18.81 32.58 5.06
C GLY A 176 -20.00 31.85 4.40
N ASP A 177 -20.58 32.44 3.34
CA ASP A 177 -21.76 31.91 2.63
C ASP A 177 -21.40 31.52 1.20
N LEU A 178 -21.58 30.25 0.87
CA LEU A 178 -21.31 29.71 -0.47
C LEU A 178 -22.46 29.93 -1.45
N SER A 179 -23.65 30.37 -1.00
CA SER A 179 -24.82 30.50 -1.87
C SER A 179 -24.65 31.54 -2.98
N LYS A 180 -23.79 32.53 -2.77
CA LYS A 180 -23.48 33.61 -3.73
C LYS A 180 -22.11 33.47 -4.40
N ALA A 181 -21.31 32.51 -3.95
CA ALA A 181 -19.95 32.33 -4.44
C ALA A 181 -19.96 31.73 -5.85
N GLN A 182 -19.07 32.23 -6.70
CA GLN A 182 -18.75 31.65 -8.00
C GLN A 182 -17.63 30.63 -7.81
N ILE A 183 -17.95 29.35 -7.96
CA ILE A 183 -17.03 28.26 -7.70
C ILE A 183 -16.66 27.57 -9.00
N LEU A 184 -15.36 27.42 -9.26
CA LEU A 184 -14.82 26.68 -10.37
C LEU A 184 -14.11 25.41 -9.86
N VAL A 185 -14.57 24.23 -10.29
CA VAL A 185 -13.92 22.95 -10.04
C VAL A 185 -13.15 22.53 -11.29
N VAL A 186 -11.83 22.40 -11.16
CA VAL A 186 -10.94 21.98 -12.25
C VAL A 186 -10.53 20.53 -12.04
N GLY A 187 -11.01 19.68 -12.92
CA GLY A 187 -10.90 18.22 -12.83
C GLY A 187 -12.28 17.57 -12.89
N ALA A 188 -12.34 16.29 -13.25
CA ALA A 188 -13.58 15.51 -13.26
C ALA A 188 -13.28 14.06 -12.84
N GLY A 189 -12.42 13.92 -11.86
CA GLY A 189 -12.12 12.67 -11.18
C GLY A 189 -12.99 12.47 -9.93
N HIS A 190 -12.72 11.40 -9.20
CA HIS A 190 -13.46 11.05 -7.99
C HIS A 190 -13.38 12.14 -6.90
N MET A 191 -12.21 12.76 -6.73
CA MET A 191 -12.04 13.88 -5.77
C MET A 191 -12.90 15.09 -6.15
N SER A 192 -12.92 15.46 -7.44
CA SER A 192 -13.78 16.55 -7.94
C SER A 192 -15.27 16.24 -7.73
N GLU A 193 -15.69 14.98 -7.91
CA GLU A 193 -17.06 14.53 -7.67
C GLU A 193 -17.46 14.68 -6.20
N LEU A 194 -16.60 14.23 -5.28
CA LEU A 194 -16.80 14.41 -3.83
C LEU A 194 -16.84 15.88 -3.44
N THR A 195 -15.93 16.70 -3.99
CA THR A 195 -15.89 18.15 -3.72
C THR A 195 -17.17 18.81 -4.18
N ALA A 196 -17.65 18.53 -5.39
CA ALA A 196 -18.90 19.09 -5.91
C ALA A 196 -20.11 18.67 -5.05
N GLN A 197 -20.16 17.43 -4.58
CA GLN A 197 -21.22 16.97 -3.66
C GLN A 197 -21.18 17.75 -2.35
N HIS A 198 -20.03 17.88 -1.71
CA HIS A 198 -19.90 18.63 -0.46
C HIS A 198 -20.23 20.12 -0.62
N LEU A 199 -19.86 20.74 -1.75
CA LEU A 199 -20.24 22.13 -2.05
C LEU A 199 -21.76 22.30 -2.10
N LEU A 200 -22.48 21.39 -2.76
CA LEU A 200 -23.95 21.41 -2.79
C LEU A 200 -24.58 21.20 -1.42
N ASP A 201 -24.08 20.22 -0.67
CA ASP A 201 -24.55 19.91 0.68
C ASP A 201 -24.39 21.12 1.63
N LYS A 202 -23.44 22.00 1.33
CA LYS A 202 -23.15 23.26 2.07
C LYS A 202 -23.80 24.50 1.44
N GLY A 203 -24.66 24.32 0.46
CA GLY A 203 -25.50 25.39 -0.08
C GLY A 203 -24.95 26.15 -1.26
N ALA A 204 -23.83 25.70 -1.89
CA ALA A 204 -23.34 26.34 -3.11
C ALA A 204 -24.34 26.20 -4.25
N GLN A 205 -24.62 27.32 -4.96
CA GLN A 205 -25.59 27.35 -6.08
C GLN A 205 -24.93 27.41 -7.45
N THR A 206 -23.74 28.03 -7.54
CA THR A 206 -23.04 28.20 -8.81
C THR A 206 -21.74 27.39 -8.80
N ILE A 207 -21.80 26.20 -9.42
CA ILE A 207 -20.66 25.32 -9.57
C ILE A 207 -20.36 25.15 -11.06
N CYS A 208 -19.19 25.62 -11.48
CA CYS A 208 -18.66 25.40 -12.80
C CYS A 208 -17.65 24.26 -12.76
N VAL A 209 -17.70 23.34 -13.73
CA VAL A 209 -16.78 22.21 -13.83
C VAL A 209 -16.03 22.30 -15.15
N SER A 210 -14.70 22.24 -15.09
CA SER A 210 -13.86 22.16 -16.27
C SER A 210 -12.96 20.92 -16.25
N ASN A 211 -12.80 20.31 -17.41
CA ASN A 211 -11.87 19.19 -17.59
C ASN A 211 -11.31 19.20 -19.01
N ARG A 212 -10.09 18.66 -19.18
CA ARG A 212 -9.43 18.49 -20.48
C ARG A 212 -10.31 17.68 -21.47
N HIS A 213 -11.03 16.68 -20.95
CA HIS A 213 -12.05 15.92 -21.67
C HIS A 213 -13.43 16.51 -21.31
N TYR A 214 -13.99 17.33 -22.19
CA TYR A 214 -15.21 18.06 -21.94
C TYR A 214 -16.41 17.17 -21.55
N GLU A 215 -16.55 15.99 -22.16
CA GLU A 215 -17.60 15.02 -21.82
C GLU A 215 -17.57 14.62 -20.32
N ARG A 216 -16.38 14.51 -19.71
CA ARG A 216 -16.26 14.23 -18.27
C ARG A 216 -16.75 15.39 -17.44
N ALA A 217 -16.45 16.63 -17.85
CA ALA A 217 -16.98 17.82 -17.19
C ALA A 217 -18.51 17.89 -17.31
N GLN A 218 -19.07 17.58 -18.48
CA GLN A 218 -20.52 17.52 -18.68
C GLN A 218 -21.18 16.46 -17.80
N ASN A 219 -20.63 15.26 -17.76
CA ASN A 219 -21.14 14.17 -16.92
C ASN A 219 -21.12 14.54 -15.43
N LEU A 220 -20.06 15.18 -14.97
CA LEU A 220 -19.95 15.62 -13.60
C LEU A 220 -20.90 16.78 -13.30
N ALA A 221 -20.90 17.82 -14.10
CA ALA A 221 -21.79 18.96 -13.96
C ALA A 221 -23.29 18.54 -14.01
N GLY A 222 -23.64 17.59 -14.89
CA GLY A 222 -25.01 17.06 -14.98
C GLY A 222 -25.50 16.36 -13.73
N LYS A 223 -24.61 15.71 -12.97
CA LYS A 223 -24.97 15.07 -11.69
C LYS A 223 -25.37 16.09 -10.62
N PHE A 224 -24.85 17.29 -10.69
CA PHE A 224 -24.92 18.30 -9.62
C PHE A 224 -25.63 19.59 -10.05
N HIS A 225 -26.34 19.58 -11.19
CA HIS A 225 -27.00 20.75 -11.74
C HIS A 225 -26.05 21.95 -11.96
N GLY A 226 -24.76 21.68 -12.11
CA GLY A 226 -23.72 22.66 -12.38
C GLY A 226 -23.55 22.93 -13.87
N THR A 227 -22.63 23.83 -14.22
CA THR A 227 -22.31 24.19 -15.60
C THR A 227 -20.97 23.59 -16.03
N ALA A 228 -20.95 22.83 -17.12
CA ALA A 228 -19.71 22.37 -17.74
C ALA A 228 -19.08 23.46 -18.60
N ILE A 229 -17.78 23.69 -18.38
CA ILE A 229 -17.01 24.71 -19.09
C ILE A 229 -15.93 24.03 -19.93
N PRO A 230 -15.80 24.35 -21.24
CA PRO A 230 -14.69 23.89 -22.04
C PRO A 230 -13.34 24.32 -21.44
N TYR A 231 -12.35 23.43 -21.52
CA TYR A 231 -11.03 23.67 -20.89
C TYR A 231 -10.37 25.00 -21.33
N ARG A 232 -10.55 25.40 -22.61
CA ARG A 232 -10.00 26.68 -23.12
C ARG A 232 -10.71 27.90 -22.55
N ALA A 233 -12.01 27.81 -22.27
CA ALA A 233 -12.80 28.87 -21.69
C ALA A 233 -12.64 28.96 -20.16
N MET A 234 -12.02 27.96 -19.54
CA MET A 234 -11.82 27.88 -18.07
C MET A 234 -11.14 29.13 -17.50
N PHE A 235 -10.15 29.65 -18.21
CA PHE A 235 -9.37 30.80 -17.72
C PHE A 235 -10.22 32.11 -17.67
N GLU A 236 -11.15 32.29 -18.60
CA GLU A 236 -12.08 33.43 -18.56
C GLU A 236 -13.01 33.33 -17.35
N HIS A 237 -13.53 32.13 -17.09
CA HIS A 237 -14.35 31.86 -15.90
C HIS A 237 -13.55 31.91 -14.60
N ALA A 238 -12.26 31.58 -14.64
CA ALA A 238 -11.36 31.71 -13.50
C ALA A 238 -11.21 33.18 -13.04
N ALA A 239 -11.30 34.13 -13.99
CA ALA A 239 -11.30 35.56 -13.64
C ALA A 239 -12.56 35.99 -12.87
N ASP A 240 -13.68 35.31 -13.04
CA ASP A 240 -14.95 35.60 -12.37
C ASP A 240 -15.16 34.78 -11.08
N ALA A 241 -14.46 33.68 -10.93
CA ALA A 241 -14.59 32.79 -9.77
C ALA A 241 -14.09 33.46 -8.48
N ASP A 242 -14.75 33.19 -7.37
CA ASP A 242 -14.29 33.56 -6.03
C ASP A 242 -13.36 32.48 -5.44
N ILE A 243 -13.67 31.21 -5.77
CA ILE A 243 -12.84 30.06 -5.42
C ILE A 243 -12.61 29.19 -6.64
N ILE A 244 -11.40 28.70 -6.79
CA ILE A 244 -11.05 27.63 -7.73
C ILE A 244 -10.52 26.43 -6.94
N ILE A 245 -11.13 25.26 -7.11
CA ILE A 245 -10.66 24.02 -6.51
C ILE A 245 -10.10 23.13 -7.61
N THR A 246 -8.83 22.77 -7.51
CA THR A 246 -8.16 21.93 -8.52
C THR A 246 -7.91 20.52 -8.01
N SER A 247 -8.19 19.53 -8.86
CA SER A 247 -8.09 18.11 -8.57
C SER A 247 -7.86 17.31 -9.86
N THR A 248 -6.77 17.60 -10.59
CA THR A 248 -6.47 16.90 -11.83
C THR A 248 -5.35 15.86 -11.65
N GLY A 249 -5.15 15.01 -12.62
CA GLY A 249 -3.99 14.12 -12.70
C GLY A 249 -2.92 14.64 -13.66
N ALA A 250 -2.84 15.95 -13.88
CA ALA A 250 -1.85 16.55 -14.76
C ALA A 250 -0.44 16.41 -14.14
N PRO A 251 0.59 16.07 -14.94
CA PRO A 251 1.96 16.00 -14.44
C PRO A 251 2.66 17.39 -14.38
N HIS A 252 1.93 18.46 -14.63
CA HIS A 252 2.42 19.84 -14.69
C HIS A 252 1.34 20.78 -14.18
N TYR A 253 1.73 22.00 -13.81
CA TYR A 253 0.79 23.02 -13.36
C TYR A 253 -0.25 23.33 -14.43
N VAL A 254 -1.50 23.40 -14.02
CA VAL A 254 -2.67 23.75 -14.84
C VAL A 254 -2.94 25.25 -14.76
N LEU A 255 -2.89 25.81 -13.55
CA LEU A 255 -3.00 27.24 -13.31
C LEU A 255 -1.60 27.81 -13.08
N THR A 256 -1.16 28.68 -13.98
CA THR A 256 0.19 29.28 -13.93
C THR A 256 0.10 30.80 -13.96
N VAL A 257 1.21 31.46 -13.61
CA VAL A 257 1.30 32.95 -13.71
C VAL A 257 1.09 33.39 -15.16
N GLU A 258 1.53 32.59 -16.13
CA GLU A 258 1.44 32.93 -17.56
C GLU A 258 0.00 32.85 -18.10
N ASN A 259 -0.85 31.95 -17.59
CA ASN A 259 -2.21 31.76 -18.09
C ASN A 259 -3.29 32.47 -17.25
N LEU A 260 -3.10 32.58 -15.94
CA LEU A 260 -4.05 33.23 -15.03
C LEU A 260 -3.68 34.71 -14.75
N GLY A 261 -2.39 35.01 -14.61
CA GLY A 261 -1.90 36.34 -14.25
C GLY A 261 -2.45 37.48 -15.12
N PRO A 262 -2.48 37.38 -16.44
CA PRO A 262 -3.05 38.43 -17.33
C PRO A 262 -4.54 38.70 -17.12
N LEU A 263 -5.27 37.79 -16.48
CA LEU A 263 -6.71 37.90 -16.25
C LEU A 263 -7.04 38.53 -14.88
N LEU A 264 -6.13 38.49 -13.93
CA LEU A 264 -6.34 38.98 -12.56
C LEU A 264 -6.67 40.48 -12.48
N PRO A 265 -6.12 41.37 -13.32
CA PRO A 265 -6.52 42.80 -13.32
C PRO A 265 -8.01 43.02 -13.61
N LYS A 266 -8.66 42.12 -14.36
CA LYS A 266 -10.11 42.18 -14.64
C LYS A 266 -10.98 41.98 -13.40
N ARG A 267 -10.40 41.45 -12.31
CA ARG A 267 -11.10 41.20 -11.05
C ARG A 267 -11.34 42.50 -10.22
N ASN A 268 -10.75 43.61 -10.60
CA ASN A 268 -10.90 44.89 -9.90
C ASN A 268 -10.63 44.79 -8.38
N GLY A 269 -9.61 44.03 -7.99
CA GLY A 269 -9.22 43.84 -6.59
C GLY A 269 -10.05 42.79 -5.81
N ARG A 270 -10.99 42.09 -6.45
CA ARG A 270 -11.68 40.95 -5.78
C ARG A 270 -10.68 39.82 -5.48
N PRO A 271 -10.60 39.33 -4.23
CA PRO A 271 -9.69 38.24 -3.89
C PRO A 271 -10.05 36.94 -4.65
N LEU A 272 -9.03 36.15 -4.99
CA LEU A 272 -9.15 34.85 -5.60
C LEU A 272 -8.53 33.79 -4.66
N ILE A 273 -9.29 32.76 -4.37
CA ILE A 273 -8.85 31.66 -3.51
C ILE A 273 -8.62 30.44 -4.41
N LEU A 274 -7.41 29.90 -4.35
CA LEU A 274 -7.02 28.69 -5.05
C LEU A 274 -6.84 27.58 -4.00
N ILE A 275 -7.61 26.48 -4.12
CA ILE A 275 -7.49 25.31 -3.25
C ILE A 275 -7.03 24.15 -4.11
N ASP A 276 -5.76 23.79 -3.98
CA ASP A 276 -5.12 22.73 -4.76
C ASP A 276 -5.07 21.42 -3.97
N ILE A 277 -5.95 20.49 -4.32
CA ILE A 277 -5.98 19.15 -3.73
C ILE A 277 -5.36 18.08 -4.65
N ALA A 278 -4.70 18.51 -5.73
CA ALA A 278 -4.01 17.62 -6.66
C ALA A 278 -2.60 17.27 -6.19
N VAL A 279 -2.16 16.07 -6.54
CA VAL A 279 -0.75 15.64 -6.44
C VAL A 279 -0.42 14.81 -7.68
N PRO A 280 0.48 15.29 -8.54
CA PRO A 280 1.23 16.57 -8.49
C PRO A 280 0.31 17.78 -8.46
N ARG A 281 0.84 18.92 -7.95
CA ARG A 281 0.08 20.17 -7.85
C ARG A 281 -0.37 20.67 -9.22
N ASP A 282 -1.59 21.18 -9.25
CA ASP A 282 -2.18 21.84 -10.42
C ASP A 282 -1.87 23.34 -10.46
N VAL A 283 -1.59 23.95 -9.30
CA VAL A 283 -1.37 25.40 -9.13
C VAL A 283 0.12 25.71 -9.00
N ASP A 284 0.59 26.62 -9.84
CA ASP A 284 1.95 27.15 -9.75
C ASP A 284 2.11 28.00 -8.47
N PRO A 285 3.05 27.65 -7.57
CA PRO A 285 3.27 28.38 -6.32
C PRO A 285 3.56 29.87 -6.51
N ARG A 286 4.14 30.29 -7.65
CA ARG A 286 4.42 31.68 -7.97
C ARG A 286 3.15 32.56 -8.05
N LEU A 287 1.98 31.96 -8.17
CA LEU A 287 0.71 32.69 -8.10
C LEU A 287 0.43 33.25 -6.71
N ALA A 288 1.07 32.74 -5.65
CA ALA A 288 0.99 33.33 -4.30
C ALA A 288 1.63 34.72 -4.19
N ASP A 289 2.56 35.02 -5.10
CA ASP A 289 3.22 36.34 -5.14
C ASP A 289 2.37 37.41 -5.85
N VAL A 290 1.20 37.04 -6.38
CA VAL A 290 0.30 37.93 -7.11
C VAL A 290 -0.74 38.51 -6.15
N ASP A 291 -0.84 39.85 -6.13
CA ASP A 291 -1.78 40.57 -5.28
C ASP A 291 -3.23 40.06 -5.43
N GLY A 292 -3.87 39.78 -4.29
CA GLY A 292 -5.25 39.30 -4.25
C GLY A 292 -5.45 37.83 -4.52
N VAL A 293 -4.37 37.04 -4.68
CA VAL A 293 -4.42 35.58 -4.80
C VAL A 293 -3.98 34.93 -3.51
N THR A 294 -4.74 33.97 -3.02
CA THR A 294 -4.36 33.12 -1.87
C THR A 294 -4.41 31.67 -2.31
N ILE A 295 -3.34 30.93 -2.03
CA ILE A 295 -3.23 29.50 -2.38
C ILE A 295 -3.26 28.69 -1.10
N TYR A 296 -4.07 27.63 -1.12
CA TYR A 296 -4.06 26.56 -0.12
C TYR A 296 -3.80 25.24 -0.85
N ASN A 297 -2.86 24.50 -0.38
CA ASN A 297 -2.55 23.17 -0.90
C ASN A 297 -3.10 22.08 0.02
N ILE A 298 -2.92 20.81 -0.35
CA ILE A 298 -3.45 19.67 0.39
C ILE A 298 -2.94 19.60 1.85
N ASP A 299 -1.73 20.09 2.14
CA ASP A 299 -1.14 20.09 3.49
C ASP A 299 -1.78 21.17 4.39
N ASP A 300 -2.22 22.27 3.82
CA ASP A 300 -2.90 23.36 4.56
C ASP A 300 -4.29 22.93 5.07
N LEU A 301 -4.87 21.87 4.46
CA LEU A 301 -6.18 21.34 4.86
C LEU A 301 -6.13 20.51 6.16
N GLU A 302 -4.95 20.08 6.61
CA GLU A 302 -4.80 19.31 7.85
C GLU A 302 -5.32 20.09 9.06
N GLY A 303 -5.06 21.41 9.10
CA GLY A 303 -5.50 22.30 10.20
C GLY A 303 -7.01 22.56 10.27
N VAL A 304 -7.74 22.36 9.16
CA VAL A 304 -9.18 22.63 9.07
C VAL A 304 -10.04 21.51 9.68
N VAL A 305 -9.49 20.31 9.75
CA VAL A 305 -10.21 19.05 10.11
C VAL A 305 -10.42 18.84 11.63
N ASP A 306 -10.04 19.79 12.48
CA ASP A 306 -9.85 19.58 13.93
C ASP A 306 -11.13 19.60 14.79
N THR A 307 -12.34 19.76 14.22
CA THR A 307 -13.59 19.95 14.99
C THR A 307 -14.08 18.73 15.78
N ASN A 308 -13.54 17.51 15.51
CA ASN A 308 -13.95 16.24 16.18
C ASN A 308 -12.78 15.43 16.77
N LYS A 309 -11.72 16.09 17.20
CA LYS A 309 -10.47 15.47 17.66
C LYS A 309 -10.69 14.41 18.77
N ASN A 310 -11.44 14.75 19.82
CA ASN A 310 -11.68 13.86 20.96
C ASN A 310 -12.43 12.57 20.59
N PHE A 311 -13.33 12.64 19.62
CA PHE A 311 -14.05 11.45 19.14
C PHE A 311 -13.11 10.56 18.32
N ARG A 312 -12.32 11.16 17.42
CA ARG A 312 -11.34 10.43 16.58
C ARG A 312 -10.26 9.75 17.43
N GLU A 313 -9.79 10.39 18.50
CA GLU A 313 -8.80 9.81 19.41
C GLU A 313 -9.32 8.54 20.12
N LYS A 314 -10.59 8.54 20.55
CA LYS A 314 -11.20 7.35 21.16
C LYS A 314 -11.35 6.20 20.16
N GLU A 315 -11.85 6.47 18.98
CA GLU A 315 -12.00 5.46 17.93
C GLU A 315 -10.63 4.95 17.43
N ALA A 316 -9.63 5.83 17.35
CA ALA A 316 -8.25 5.45 17.02
C ALA A 316 -7.64 4.53 18.08
N HIS A 317 -7.95 4.74 19.37
CA HIS A 317 -7.50 3.85 20.44
C HIS A 317 -8.09 2.43 20.29
N VAL A 318 -9.37 2.31 19.99
CA VAL A 318 -10.02 1.01 19.72
C VAL A 318 -9.37 0.33 18.49
N ALA A 319 -9.13 1.11 17.44
CA ALA A 319 -8.48 0.60 16.23
C ALA A 319 -7.05 0.10 16.52
N GLU A 320 -6.28 0.78 17.36
CA GLU A 320 -4.93 0.34 17.78
C GLU A 320 -4.97 -0.97 18.58
N GLN A 321 -6.02 -1.19 19.40
CA GLN A 321 -6.21 -2.46 20.11
C GLN A 321 -6.46 -3.61 19.12
N ILE A 322 -7.36 -3.42 18.14
CA ILE A 322 -7.61 -4.39 17.07
C ILE A 322 -6.31 -4.71 16.31
N ILE A 323 -5.53 -3.69 15.94
CA ILE A 323 -4.26 -3.85 15.26
C ILE A 323 -3.28 -4.69 16.09
N SER A 324 -3.19 -4.42 17.39
CA SER A 324 -2.30 -5.15 18.30
C SER A 324 -2.65 -6.64 18.40
N GLU A 325 -3.96 -6.96 18.54
CA GLU A 325 -4.46 -8.34 18.54
C GLU A 325 -4.09 -9.06 17.23
N GLU A 326 -4.31 -8.40 16.10
CA GLU A 326 -4.10 -8.98 14.78
C GLU A 326 -2.62 -9.15 14.43
N ILE A 327 -1.74 -8.30 14.98
CA ILE A 327 -0.28 -8.49 14.91
C ILE A 327 0.12 -9.75 15.68
N GLY A 328 -0.45 -9.99 16.88
CA GLY A 328 -0.22 -11.20 17.65
C GLY A 328 -0.57 -12.46 16.86
N ALA A 329 -1.78 -12.49 16.29
CA ALA A 329 -2.24 -13.61 15.47
C ALA A 329 -1.39 -13.83 14.20
N LEU A 330 -0.92 -12.74 13.56
CA LEU A 330 -0.05 -12.83 12.39
C LEU A 330 1.33 -13.37 12.76
N LYS A 331 1.92 -12.96 13.90
CA LYS A 331 3.20 -13.47 14.36
C LYS A 331 3.17 -14.99 14.52
N GLU A 332 2.12 -15.52 15.16
CA GLU A 332 1.95 -16.98 15.32
C GLU A 332 1.89 -17.69 13.95
N ARG A 333 1.18 -17.08 12.98
CA ARG A 333 1.09 -17.64 11.64
C ARG A 333 2.42 -17.56 10.87
N LEU A 334 3.16 -16.45 10.99
CA LEU A 334 4.45 -16.28 10.31
C LEU A 334 5.54 -17.16 10.90
N ARG A 335 5.51 -17.46 12.20
CA ARG A 335 6.42 -18.43 12.84
C ARG A 335 6.44 -19.76 12.12
N TYR A 336 5.26 -20.25 11.71
CA TYR A 336 5.16 -21.50 10.97
C TYR A 336 5.95 -21.47 9.65
N TYR A 337 5.96 -20.33 8.95
CA TYR A 337 6.63 -20.22 7.65
C TYR A 337 8.16 -20.23 7.74
N THR A 338 8.75 -19.78 8.84
CA THR A 338 10.21 -19.75 9.00
C THR A 338 10.80 -21.16 9.11
N MET A 339 10.06 -22.12 9.70
CA MET A 339 10.46 -23.51 9.85
C MET A 339 10.01 -24.41 8.68
N ARG A 340 9.05 -23.95 7.87
CA ARG A 340 8.45 -24.74 6.80
C ARG A 340 9.46 -25.31 5.80
N PRO A 341 10.50 -24.57 5.33
CA PRO A 341 11.45 -25.13 4.37
C PRO A 341 12.13 -26.40 4.90
N VAL A 342 12.62 -26.40 6.15
CA VAL A 342 13.24 -27.55 6.77
C VAL A 342 12.24 -28.70 6.97
N MET A 343 11.00 -28.38 7.35
CA MET A 343 9.92 -29.36 7.51
C MET A 343 9.56 -30.03 6.19
N VAL A 344 9.49 -29.26 5.09
CA VAL A 344 9.21 -29.79 3.75
C VAL A 344 10.33 -30.72 3.30
N GLN A 345 11.60 -30.28 3.40
CA GLN A 345 12.76 -31.09 3.05
C GLN A 345 12.79 -32.41 3.84
N LEU A 346 12.51 -32.37 5.15
CA LEU A 346 12.43 -33.56 5.98
C LEU A 346 11.35 -34.52 5.51
N HIS A 347 10.15 -34.00 5.23
CA HIS A 347 9.04 -34.81 4.70
C HIS A 347 9.37 -35.44 3.34
N ASP A 348 9.92 -34.63 2.42
CA ASP A 348 10.27 -35.11 1.07
C ASP A 348 11.35 -36.18 1.11
N LYS A 349 12.39 -36.00 1.96
CA LYS A 349 13.42 -37.01 2.16
C LYS A 349 12.85 -38.34 2.72
N MET A 350 12.01 -38.23 3.75
CA MET A 350 11.36 -39.45 4.32
C MET A 350 10.46 -40.14 3.34
N ASN A 351 9.66 -39.41 2.57
CA ASN A 351 8.82 -39.96 1.51
C ASN A 351 9.65 -40.64 0.39
N PHE A 352 10.75 -40.00 -0.02
CA PHE A 352 11.68 -40.57 -1.00
C PHE A 352 12.26 -41.91 -0.52
N LEU A 353 12.77 -41.96 0.72
CA LEU A 353 13.26 -43.21 1.31
C LEU A 353 12.18 -44.28 1.40
N ARG A 354 10.98 -43.94 1.84
CA ARG A 354 9.82 -44.84 1.89
C ARG A 354 9.51 -45.42 0.52
N GLN A 355 9.43 -44.60 -0.51
CA GLN A 355 9.15 -45.03 -1.88
C GLN A 355 10.25 -45.96 -2.43
N LYS A 356 11.53 -45.65 -2.14
CA LYS A 356 12.68 -46.52 -2.51
C LYS A 356 12.59 -47.89 -1.88
N VAL A 357 12.24 -47.97 -0.58
CA VAL A 357 12.07 -49.23 0.16
C VAL A 357 10.86 -50.01 -0.37
N LEU A 358 9.72 -49.36 -0.59
CA LEU A 358 8.51 -50.01 -1.14
C LEU A 358 8.78 -50.61 -2.53
N LYS A 359 9.46 -49.88 -3.40
CA LYS A 359 9.82 -50.39 -4.73
C LYS A 359 10.67 -51.64 -4.65
N LYS A 360 11.70 -51.71 -3.78
CA LYS A 360 12.52 -52.91 -3.55
C LYS A 360 11.68 -54.06 -2.98
N ALA A 361 10.79 -53.78 -2.01
CA ALA A 361 9.92 -54.76 -1.40
C ALA A 361 8.94 -55.38 -2.40
N PHE A 362 8.30 -54.58 -3.25
CA PHE A 362 7.35 -55.10 -4.26
C PHE A 362 8.02 -55.93 -5.37
N ILE A 363 9.30 -55.66 -5.67
CA ILE A 363 10.08 -56.52 -6.57
C ILE A 363 10.32 -57.92 -5.95
N LYS A 364 10.55 -57.99 -4.63
CA LYS A 364 10.78 -59.24 -3.88
C LYS A 364 9.45 -60.03 -3.62
N MET A 365 8.30 -59.38 -3.79
CA MET A 365 6.96 -59.95 -3.55
C MET A 365 6.06 -59.80 -4.80
N PRO A 366 6.36 -60.50 -5.91
CA PRO A 366 5.66 -60.31 -7.18
C PRO A 366 4.18 -60.80 -7.16
N GLU A 367 3.82 -61.71 -6.23
CA GLU A 367 2.48 -62.24 -6.05
C GLU A 367 1.48 -61.24 -5.41
N LEU A 368 1.92 -60.11 -4.88
CA LEU A 368 1.01 -59.14 -4.26
C LEU A 368 0.06 -58.54 -5.30
N THR A 369 -1.24 -58.59 -4.97
CA THR A 369 -2.27 -57.90 -5.74
C THR A 369 -2.13 -56.38 -5.61
N ASP A 370 -2.68 -55.61 -6.55
CA ASP A 370 -2.69 -54.17 -6.48
C ASP A 370 -3.41 -53.64 -5.23
N HIS A 371 -4.37 -54.37 -4.71
CA HIS A 371 -5.07 -54.03 -3.47
C HIS A 371 -4.14 -54.15 -2.26
N GLU A 372 -3.39 -55.23 -2.15
CA GLU A 372 -2.42 -55.45 -1.06
C GLU A 372 -1.26 -54.42 -1.11
N LYS A 373 -0.75 -54.12 -2.32
CA LYS A 373 0.24 -53.08 -2.51
C LYS A 373 -0.25 -51.70 -2.01
N ARG A 374 -1.50 -51.34 -2.29
CA ARG A 374 -2.13 -50.13 -1.77
C ARG A 374 -2.26 -50.10 -0.25
N ILE A 375 -2.60 -51.23 0.36
CA ILE A 375 -2.68 -51.36 1.82
C ILE A 375 -1.30 -51.10 2.45
N ILE A 376 -0.25 -51.72 1.90
CA ILE A 376 1.13 -51.56 2.37
C ILE A 376 1.60 -50.13 2.20
N ASP A 377 1.30 -49.50 1.06
CA ASP A 377 1.63 -48.11 0.81
C ASP A 377 0.95 -47.14 1.82
N LEU A 378 -0.35 -47.30 2.05
CA LEU A 378 -1.10 -46.55 3.04
C LEU A 378 -0.61 -46.78 4.48
N MET A 379 -0.23 -48.00 4.82
CA MET A 379 0.30 -48.34 6.14
C MET A 379 1.63 -47.66 6.38
N THR A 380 2.54 -47.72 5.42
CA THR A 380 3.86 -47.04 5.53
C THR A 380 3.74 -45.52 5.52
N GLN A 381 2.83 -44.97 4.75
CA GLN A 381 2.53 -43.52 4.77
C GLN A 381 2.01 -43.07 6.15
N ARG A 382 1.11 -43.84 6.76
CA ARG A 382 0.60 -43.57 8.11
C ARG A 382 1.70 -43.67 9.17
N LEU A 383 2.64 -44.60 9.01
CA LEU A 383 3.78 -44.75 9.89
C LEU A 383 4.72 -43.54 9.79
N GLU A 384 5.05 -43.12 8.57
CA GLU A 384 5.82 -41.91 8.29
C GLU A 384 5.19 -40.69 8.96
N HIS A 385 3.90 -40.42 8.72
CA HIS A 385 3.17 -39.32 9.35
C HIS A 385 3.21 -39.37 10.88
N LYS A 386 3.07 -40.55 11.49
CA LYS A 386 3.15 -40.68 12.95
C LYS A 386 4.55 -40.42 13.47
N PHE A 387 5.58 -40.84 12.74
CA PHE A 387 6.97 -40.65 13.12
C PHE A 387 7.40 -39.19 13.03
N LEU A 388 6.99 -38.48 11.98
CA LEU A 388 7.31 -37.08 11.77
C LEU A 388 6.52 -36.12 12.67
N ARG A 389 5.40 -36.56 13.25
CA ARG A 389 4.48 -35.71 14.00
C ARG A 389 5.14 -34.97 15.16
N GLU A 390 5.91 -35.66 16.01
CA GLU A 390 6.51 -35.04 17.19
C GLU A 390 7.73 -34.14 16.85
N PRO A 391 8.65 -34.52 15.93
CA PRO A 391 9.64 -33.58 15.39
C PRO A 391 9.04 -32.31 14.81
N MET A 392 7.97 -32.42 13.99
CA MET A 392 7.28 -31.28 13.42
C MET A 392 6.65 -30.36 14.48
N LYS A 393 6.07 -30.91 15.54
CA LYS A 393 5.55 -30.14 16.67
C LYS A 393 6.67 -29.41 17.44
N ALA A 394 7.79 -30.09 17.70
CA ALA A 394 8.93 -29.49 18.38
C ALA A 394 9.51 -28.30 17.58
N MET A 395 9.67 -28.47 16.27
CA MET A 395 10.10 -27.39 15.38
C MET A 395 9.12 -26.21 15.39
N ASN A 396 7.82 -26.48 15.31
CA ASN A 396 6.81 -25.41 15.39
C ASN A 396 6.82 -24.68 16.74
N ALA A 397 7.10 -25.37 17.84
CA ALA A 397 7.14 -24.76 19.18
C ALA A 397 8.29 -23.75 19.33
N VAL A 398 9.41 -23.99 18.66
CA VAL A 398 10.58 -23.08 18.72
C VAL A 398 10.62 -22.05 17.60
N ALA A 399 9.75 -22.16 16.62
CA ALA A 399 9.65 -21.22 15.51
C ALA A 399 9.47 -19.78 16.03
N GLY A 400 10.28 -18.84 15.53
CA GLY A 400 10.27 -17.41 15.94
C GLY A 400 10.85 -17.15 17.33
N THR A 401 11.50 -18.13 17.96
CA THR A 401 12.23 -17.96 19.22
C THR A 401 13.75 -17.84 18.97
N ALA A 402 14.52 -17.49 20.00
CA ALA A 402 15.98 -17.45 19.92
C ALA A 402 16.61 -18.84 19.62
N GLU A 403 15.89 -19.93 19.86
CA GLU A 403 16.33 -21.30 19.62
C GLU A 403 16.08 -21.77 18.16
N GLU A 404 15.37 -20.99 17.35
CA GLU A 404 14.95 -21.38 16.00
C GLU A 404 16.11 -21.84 15.12
N GLU A 405 17.16 -21.02 15.00
CA GLU A 405 18.31 -21.33 14.14
C GLU A 405 19.10 -22.54 14.65
N ARG A 406 19.19 -22.72 15.95
CA ARG A 406 19.80 -23.91 16.56
C ARG A 406 19.04 -25.19 16.21
N TYR A 407 17.69 -25.15 16.28
CA TYR A 407 16.85 -26.30 15.95
C TYR A 407 16.86 -26.58 14.43
N LYS A 408 16.86 -25.56 13.57
CA LYS A 408 17.02 -25.73 12.13
C LYS A 408 18.31 -26.47 11.80
N LYS A 409 19.44 -25.96 12.31
CA LYS A 409 20.75 -26.57 12.11
C LYS A 409 20.79 -28.01 12.62
N MET A 410 20.29 -28.25 13.83
CA MET A 410 20.23 -29.61 14.41
C MET A 410 19.41 -30.56 13.53
N MET A 411 18.27 -30.13 12.99
CA MET A 411 17.45 -30.95 12.09
C MET A 411 18.16 -31.22 10.76
N CYS A 412 18.82 -30.19 10.19
CA CYS A 412 19.62 -30.36 8.98
C CYS A 412 20.77 -31.35 9.20
N ASP A 413 21.48 -31.25 10.32
CA ASP A 413 22.58 -32.14 10.64
C ASP A 413 22.12 -33.58 10.93
N LEU A 414 21.05 -33.78 11.73
CA LEU A 414 20.53 -35.10 12.10
C LEU A 414 19.94 -35.88 10.92
N PHE A 415 19.28 -35.17 10.02
CA PHE A 415 18.61 -35.78 8.87
C PHE A 415 19.37 -35.57 7.56
N LEU A 416 20.58 -35.00 7.59
CA LEU A 416 21.39 -34.69 6.41
C LEU A 416 20.57 -33.94 5.33
N LEU A 417 19.90 -32.87 5.72
CA LEU A 417 19.15 -32.01 4.83
C LEU A 417 20.09 -30.93 4.24
N ASN A 418 19.92 -30.61 2.97
CA ASN A 418 20.76 -29.60 2.30
C ASN A 418 20.28 -28.18 2.63
N GLU A 419 21.19 -27.26 3.00
CA GLU A 419 20.85 -25.83 3.21
C GLU A 419 20.39 -25.14 1.92
N THR A 420 20.73 -25.68 0.74
CA THR A 420 20.53 -25.07 -0.58
C THR A 420 19.36 -25.63 -1.40
N GLY A 421 18.63 -26.65 -0.90
CA GLY A 421 17.44 -27.19 -1.62
C GLY A 421 17.75 -27.97 -2.89
N GLU A 422 19.02 -28.34 -3.13
CA GLU A 422 19.39 -29.20 -4.25
C GLU A 422 18.86 -30.63 -4.08
N GLU A 423 18.45 -31.28 -5.18
CA GLU A 423 17.93 -32.64 -5.22
C GLU A 423 18.85 -33.61 -4.47
N PHE A 424 18.24 -34.54 -3.72
CA PHE A 424 18.95 -35.55 -2.95
C PHE A 424 19.88 -36.35 -3.87
N GLY A 425 21.19 -36.08 -3.77
CA GLY A 425 22.21 -36.79 -4.53
C GLY A 425 22.16 -38.31 -4.24
N ASP A 426 22.72 -39.09 -5.16
CA ASP A 426 22.79 -40.51 -5.14
C ASP A 426 23.51 -41.06 -3.89
N GLU A 427 22.77 -41.27 -2.79
CA GLU A 427 23.24 -41.95 -1.59
C GLU A 427 23.32 -43.47 -1.81
N SER A 428 24.26 -43.90 -2.67
CA SER A 428 24.58 -45.32 -2.89
C SER A 428 25.22 -46.00 -1.66
N LYS A 429 25.38 -45.29 -0.53
CA LYS A 429 26.07 -45.79 0.68
C LYS A 429 25.18 -46.22 1.84
N ILE A 430 23.84 -46.29 1.69
CA ILE A 430 22.91 -46.77 2.73
C ILE A 430 22.31 -48.16 2.30
N ASP A 431 23.05 -48.97 1.61
CA ASP A 431 22.52 -50.21 1.07
C ASP A 431 22.93 -51.49 1.85
N ASP A 432 23.48 -51.38 3.08
CA ASP A 432 23.83 -52.56 3.89
C ASP A 432 22.87 -52.77 5.07
N TRP A 433 21.69 -53.27 4.75
CA TRP A 433 20.87 -54.12 5.63
C TRP A 433 20.50 -55.37 4.84
N ASP A 434 21.40 -56.39 4.87
CA ASP A 434 21.09 -57.75 4.49
C ASP A 434 20.11 -58.43 5.47
#